data_05d73e645632382a31077e75c29b4429
#
_entry.id   05d73e645632382a31077e75c29b4429
#
_cell.length_a   1.000
_cell.length_b   1.000
_cell.length_c   1.000
_cell.angle_alpha   90.00
_cell.angle_beta   90.00
_cell.angle_gamma   90.00
#
_symmetry.space_group_name_H-M   'P 1'
#
loop_
_entity.id
_entity.type
_entity.pdbx_description
1 polymer ?
#
loop_
_entity_poly.entity_id
_entity_poly.type
_entity_poly.pdbx_seq_one_letter_code
_entity_poly.pdbx_strand_id
1 'polypeptide(L)'
;MSNYPKGKKKGYVLKKRHDLKSQENPNSYLLRILLDASPFYVSGSLMADKLNVSRVAIWARISKLRKIGFDIKASQNKGYRLASEPKEFNHELLIAWLIGLNKNCKVFTYDSIDSTNSAAERLLASGESGPFAVVADKQDNGRGRLGKKWHSPPQNGNLYLSVAFRPNIDATRLRMFTLWQGICICNYLQSYTKNNEILLKWPNDIVIKGKKLGGMLTEASIDFENIRYLIFGFGLNINSKITNYPQSIKKIATSLIEVKKEEHRIHELTANIIKIILLSYDECCEGINQNKIKINWNKLDALKNKDISLSVGKDTIKGTAMGIDHSGGLKIKFSSGELKTFHSGEVISFN
;
A
#
# COMPACT_ATOMS: atom_id res chain seq x y z
N MET A 1 18.20 -1.15 -55.05
CA MET A 1 17.29 -2.21 -54.65
C MET A 1 17.61 -2.57 -53.21
N SER A 2 16.80 -2.06 -52.29
CA SER A 2 17.01 -2.18 -50.83
C SER A 2 16.22 -3.37 -50.30
N ASN A 3 16.92 -4.37 -49.76
CA ASN A 3 16.32 -5.51 -49.10
C ASN A 3 15.96 -5.16 -47.63
N TYR A 4 14.69 -4.89 -47.34
CA TYR A 4 14.17 -4.85 -46.00
C TYR A 4 13.78 -6.29 -45.55
N PRO A 5 14.26 -6.78 -44.40
CA PRO A 5 13.86 -8.06 -43.90
C PRO A 5 12.41 -7.99 -43.35
N LYS A 6 11.54 -8.85 -43.83
CA LYS A 6 10.16 -9.05 -43.34
C LYS A 6 10.22 -9.46 -41.86
N GLY A 7 9.91 -8.54 -40.94
CA GLY A 7 9.81 -8.77 -39.51
C GLY A 7 8.70 -9.80 -39.22
N LYS A 8 9.10 -10.91 -38.62
CA LYS A 8 8.20 -11.93 -38.05
C LYS A 8 7.28 -11.24 -37.03
N LYS A 9 5.96 -11.33 -37.21
CA LYS A 9 4.96 -10.94 -36.23
C LYS A 9 5.23 -11.76 -34.97
N LYS A 10 5.84 -11.16 -33.95
CA LYS A 10 5.91 -11.75 -32.59
C LYS A 10 4.50 -11.73 -32.02
N GLY A 11 3.77 -12.83 -32.13
CA GLY A 11 2.56 -13.08 -31.39
C GLY A 11 2.88 -13.06 -29.90
N TYR A 12 2.12 -12.29 -29.14
CA TYR A 12 2.25 -12.22 -27.69
C TYR A 12 1.87 -13.58 -27.08
N VAL A 13 2.86 -14.35 -26.59
CA VAL A 13 2.63 -15.62 -25.90
C VAL A 13 2.40 -15.34 -24.43
N LEU A 14 1.12 -15.27 -24.03
CA LEU A 14 0.75 -15.17 -22.62
C LEU A 14 1.13 -16.48 -21.91
N LYS A 15 2.02 -16.39 -20.92
CA LYS A 15 2.42 -17.55 -20.08
C LYS A 15 1.17 -18.18 -19.44
N LYS A 16 1.02 -19.50 -19.53
CA LYS A 16 0.01 -20.27 -18.78
C LYS A 16 0.23 -20.01 -17.29
N ARG A 17 -0.74 -19.36 -16.64
CA ARG A 17 -0.80 -19.21 -15.18
C ARG A 17 -1.93 -20.08 -14.63
N HIS A 18 -1.66 -20.70 -13.48
CA HIS A 18 -2.53 -21.65 -12.78
C HIS A 18 -3.93 -21.11 -12.50
N ASP A 19 -4.89 -22.04 -12.48
CA ASP A 19 -6.32 -21.88 -12.27
C ASP A 19 -6.66 -21.14 -10.95
N LEU A 20 -6.80 -19.84 -11.06
CA LEU A 20 -7.58 -19.06 -10.10
C LEU A 20 -9.02 -19.06 -10.63
N LYS A 21 -9.99 -19.39 -9.78
CA LYS A 21 -11.40 -19.51 -10.16
C LYS A 21 -11.92 -18.25 -10.89
N SER A 22 -11.85 -18.27 -12.21
CA SER A 22 -12.27 -17.16 -13.09
C SER A 22 -13.77 -16.79 -12.95
N GLN A 23 -14.53 -17.62 -12.26
CA GLN A 23 -15.97 -17.46 -12.10
C GLN A 23 -16.38 -16.43 -11.05
N GLU A 24 -15.53 -16.13 -10.04
CA GLU A 24 -15.88 -15.20 -8.94
C GLU A 24 -15.77 -13.72 -9.32
N ASN A 25 -14.82 -13.34 -10.21
CA ASN A 25 -14.62 -11.96 -10.65
C ASN A 25 -14.27 -11.86 -12.14
N PRO A 26 -15.21 -12.17 -13.03
CA PRO A 26 -14.92 -12.30 -14.46
C PRO A 26 -14.47 -10.99 -15.14
N ASN A 27 -14.86 -9.80 -14.62
CA ASN A 27 -14.38 -8.52 -15.13
C ASN A 27 -12.94 -8.27 -14.72
N SER A 28 -12.54 -8.65 -13.49
CA SER A 28 -11.16 -8.54 -13.03
C SER A 28 -10.20 -9.40 -13.86
N TYR A 29 -10.62 -10.61 -14.25
CA TYR A 29 -9.83 -11.45 -15.15
C TYR A 29 -9.74 -10.86 -16.56
N LEU A 30 -10.84 -10.31 -17.08
CA LEU A 30 -10.82 -9.60 -18.36
C LEU A 30 -9.86 -8.40 -18.32
N LEU A 31 -9.95 -7.59 -17.27
CA LEU A 31 -9.02 -6.48 -17.04
C LEU A 31 -7.58 -6.96 -16.92
N ARG A 32 -7.33 -8.08 -16.23
CA ARG A 32 -5.98 -8.66 -16.14
C ARG A 32 -5.42 -9.03 -17.52
N ILE A 33 -6.23 -9.65 -18.39
CA ILE A 33 -5.80 -9.98 -19.75
C ILE A 33 -5.46 -8.71 -20.54
N LEU A 34 -6.25 -7.65 -20.40
CA LEU A 34 -6.01 -6.37 -21.07
C LEU A 34 -4.73 -5.67 -20.54
N LEU A 35 -4.51 -5.72 -19.22
CA LEU A 35 -3.31 -5.18 -18.56
C LEU A 35 -2.04 -5.93 -18.99
N ASP A 36 -2.08 -7.27 -19.04
CA ASP A 36 -0.95 -8.10 -19.48
C ASP A 36 -0.58 -7.86 -20.96
N ALA A 37 -1.57 -7.51 -21.78
CA ALA A 37 -1.37 -7.23 -23.20
C ALA A 37 -0.93 -5.78 -23.49
N SER A 38 -1.12 -4.86 -22.55
CA SER A 38 -0.82 -3.43 -22.75
C SER A 38 0.64 -3.20 -23.16
N PRO A 39 0.91 -2.35 -24.17
CA PRO A 39 0.00 -1.48 -24.91
C PRO A 39 -0.65 -2.11 -26.16
N PHE A 40 -0.59 -3.42 -26.34
CA PHE A 40 -1.03 -4.11 -27.53
C PHE A 40 -2.51 -4.51 -27.46
N TYR A 41 -3.09 -4.80 -28.65
CA TYR A 41 -4.45 -5.32 -28.75
C TYR A 41 -4.49 -6.82 -28.49
N VAL A 42 -5.57 -7.28 -27.89
CA VAL A 42 -5.88 -8.70 -27.68
C VAL A 42 -7.21 -9.06 -28.32
N SER A 43 -7.26 -10.18 -29.04
CA SER A 43 -8.47 -10.57 -29.78
C SER A 43 -9.61 -10.97 -28.83
N GLY A 44 -10.85 -10.64 -29.24
CA GLY A 44 -12.04 -11.02 -28.49
C GLY A 44 -12.21 -12.54 -28.38
N SER A 45 -11.75 -13.31 -29.39
CA SER A 45 -11.76 -14.78 -29.36
C SER A 45 -10.80 -15.30 -28.28
N LEU A 46 -9.55 -14.82 -28.25
CA LEU A 46 -8.59 -15.22 -27.23
C LEU A 46 -9.07 -14.93 -25.80
N MET A 47 -9.74 -13.78 -25.59
CA MET A 47 -10.34 -13.47 -24.29
C MET A 47 -11.52 -14.39 -23.97
N ALA A 48 -12.36 -14.69 -24.94
CA ALA A 48 -13.49 -15.61 -24.81
C ALA A 48 -13.02 -17.02 -24.42
N ASP A 49 -12.02 -17.53 -25.12
CA ASP A 49 -11.42 -18.85 -24.86
C ASP A 49 -10.78 -18.90 -23.46
N LYS A 50 -10.02 -17.86 -23.05
CA LYS A 50 -9.39 -17.81 -21.73
C LYS A 50 -10.37 -17.74 -20.57
N LEU A 51 -11.50 -17.07 -20.76
CA LEU A 51 -12.54 -16.88 -19.75
C LEU A 51 -13.64 -17.93 -19.84
N ASN A 52 -13.57 -18.84 -20.81
CA ASN A 52 -14.59 -19.84 -21.11
C ASN A 52 -16.00 -19.22 -21.25
N VAL A 53 -16.10 -18.18 -22.08
CA VAL A 53 -17.36 -17.46 -22.37
C VAL A 53 -17.49 -17.17 -23.86
N SER A 54 -18.66 -16.75 -24.32
CA SER A 54 -18.88 -16.35 -25.73
C SER A 54 -18.23 -14.98 -26.03
N ARG A 55 -17.93 -14.74 -27.31
CA ARG A 55 -17.46 -13.41 -27.78
C ARG A 55 -18.47 -12.31 -27.49
N VAL A 56 -19.77 -12.62 -27.53
CA VAL A 56 -20.86 -11.69 -27.18
C VAL A 56 -20.75 -11.30 -25.69
N ALA A 57 -20.45 -12.25 -24.82
CA ALA A 57 -20.23 -11.98 -23.39
C ALA A 57 -19.01 -11.07 -23.16
N ILE A 58 -17.91 -11.25 -23.91
CA ILE A 58 -16.76 -10.35 -23.87
C ILE A 58 -17.16 -8.93 -24.26
N TRP A 59 -17.87 -8.78 -25.38
CA TRP A 59 -18.35 -7.46 -25.83
C TRP A 59 -19.26 -6.79 -24.80
N ALA A 60 -20.19 -7.52 -24.20
CA ALA A 60 -21.06 -7.00 -23.14
C ALA A 60 -20.28 -6.53 -21.91
N ARG A 61 -19.26 -7.30 -21.47
CA ARG A 61 -18.37 -6.91 -20.34
C ARG A 61 -17.56 -5.66 -20.67
N ILE A 62 -16.96 -5.59 -21.85
CA ILE A 62 -16.22 -4.39 -22.31
C ILE A 62 -17.13 -3.17 -22.33
N SER A 63 -18.39 -3.34 -22.80
CA SER A 63 -19.37 -2.27 -22.81
C SER A 63 -19.71 -1.77 -21.40
N LYS A 64 -19.81 -2.68 -20.40
CA LYS A 64 -20.00 -2.31 -19.00
C LYS A 64 -18.77 -1.58 -18.44
N LEU A 65 -17.56 -2.06 -18.68
CA LEU A 65 -16.33 -1.44 -18.24
C LEU A 65 -16.18 -0.01 -18.80
N ARG A 66 -16.51 0.20 -20.07
CA ARG A 66 -16.53 1.56 -20.67
C ARG A 66 -17.47 2.51 -19.95
N LYS A 67 -18.66 2.04 -19.52
CA LYS A 67 -19.66 2.86 -18.79
C LYS A 67 -19.16 3.32 -17.42
N ILE A 68 -18.23 2.57 -16.82
CA ILE A 68 -17.62 2.93 -15.52
C ILE A 68 -16.22 3.54 -15.66
N GLY A 69 -15.92 4.13 -16.83
CA GLY A 69 -14.78 5.01 -17.04
C GLY A 69 -13.50 4.36 -17.59
N PHE A 70 -13.53 3.07 -17.98
CA PHE A 70 -12.39 2.46 -18.68
C PHE A 70 -12.34 2.90 -20.14
N ASP A 71 -11.23 3.44 -20.61
CA ASP A 71 -11.00 3.70 -22.03
C ASP A 71 -10.46 2.43 -22.70
N ILE A 72 -11.35 1.61 -23.21
CA ILE A 72 -11.01 0.39 -23.95
C ILE A 72 -11.24 0.64 -25.44
N LYS A 73 -10.17 0.74 -26.23
CA LYS A 73 -10.25 0.90 -27.68
C LYS A 73 -10.52 -0.43 -28.34
N ALA A 74 -11.35 -0.41 -29.40
CA ALA A 74 -11.58 -1.55 -30.29
C ALA A 74 -10.96 -1.24 -31.64
N SER A 75 -10.38 -2.24 -32.29
CA SER A 75 -9.87 -2.16 -33.65
C SER A 75 -10.31 -3.40 -34.43
N GLN A 76 -10.78 -3.20 -35.67
CA GLN A 76 -11.16 -4.29 -36.56
C GLN A 76 -9.96 -5.23 -36.75
N ASN A 77 -10.21 -6.53 -36.66
CA ASN A 77 -9.23 -7.63 -36.82
C ASN A 77 -8.09 -7.65 -35.77
N LYS A 78 -7.98 -6.67 -34.85
CA LYS A 78 -6.97 -6.64 -33.78
C LYS A 78 -7.57 -6.97 -32.41
N GLY A 79 -8.85 -6.61 -32.18
CA GLY A 79 -9.55 -6.82 -30.93
C GLY A 79 -9.59 -5.58 -30.04
N TYR A 80 -9.24 -5.71 -28.76
CA TYR A 80 -9.40 -4.69 -27.74
C TYR A 80 -8.07 -4.36 -27.04
N ARG A 81 -7.95 -3.12 -26.58
CA ARG A 81 -6.80 -2.63 -25.83
C ARG A 81 -7.26 -1.67 -24.75
N LEU A 82 -6.75 -1.81 -23.52
CA LEU A 82 -6.92 -0.81 -22.47
C LEU A 82 -6.03 0.39 -22.79
N ALA A 83 -6.63 1.55 -23.04
CA ALA A 83 -5.91 2.80 -23.32
C ALA A 83 -5.69 3.60 -22.04
N SER A 84 -6.71 3.69 -21.16
CA SER A 84 -6.56 4.29 -19.82
C SER A 84 -7.52 3.66 -18.80
N GLU A 85 -7.11 3.75 -17.54
CA GLU A 85 -7.88 3.32 -16.36
C GLU A 85 -8.80 4.47 -15.89
N PRO A 86 -9.90 4.18 -15.16
CA PRO A 86 -10.71 5.21 -14.52
C PRO A 86 -9.87 5.95 -13.46
N LYS A 87 -10.17 7.23 -13.26
CA LYS A 87 -9.53 8.03 -12.20
C LYS A 87 -10.04 7.66 -10.80
N GLU A 88 -11.27 7.23 -10.72
CA GLU A 88 -11.93 6.79 -9.50
C GLU A 88 -11.42 5.39 -9.11
N PHE A 89 -11.41 5.12 -7.80
CA PHE A 89 -11.00 3.80 -7.31
C PHE A 89 -12.00 2.73 -7.77
N ASN A 90 -11.48 1.66 -8.36
CA ASN A 90 -12.30 0.58 -8.91
C ASN A 90 -11.88 -0.77 -8.34
N HIS A 91 -12.83 -1.44 -7.68
CA HIS A 91 -12.61 -2.74 -7.05
C HIS A 91 -12.10 -3.81 -8.03
N GLU A 92 -12.74 -3.93 -9.20
CA GLU A 92 -12.41 -4.96 -10.18
C GLU A 92 -11.00 -4.78 -10.75
N LEU A 93 -10.56 -3.53 -10.90
CA LEU A 93 -9.21 -3.20 -11.34
C LEU A 93 -8.17 -3.53 -10.27
N LEU A 94 -8.45 -3.24 -8.99
CA LEU A 94 -7.57 -3.65 -7.89
C LEU A 94 -7.41 -5.17 -7.86
N ILE A 95 -8.50 -5.93 -7.98
CA ILE A 95 -8.45 -7.40 -8.04
C ILE A 95 -7.65 -7.87 -9.26
N ALA A 96 -7.80 -7.22 -10.42
CA ALA A 96 -7.02 -7.54 -11.62
C ALA A 96 -5.50 -7.38 -11.39
N TRP A 97 -5.09 -6.37 -10.65
CA TRP A 97 -3.69 -6.17 -10.25
C TRP A 97 -3.21 -7.25 -9.27
N LEU A 98 -4.02 -7.61 -8.25
CA LEU A 98 -3.69 -8.66 -7.29
C LEU A 98 -3.56 -10.04 -7.97
N ILE A 99 -4.43 -10.38 -8.90
CA ILE A 99 -4.32 -11.58 -9.75
C ILE A 99 -2.96 -11.59 -10.46
N GLY A 100 -2.54 -10.48 -11.06
CA GLY A 100 -1.25 -10.35 -11.73
C GLY A 100 -0.05 -10.57 -10.81
N LEU A 101 -0.19 -10.30 -9.52
CA LEU A 101 0.84 -10.48 -8.50
C LEU A 101 0.82 -11.88 -7.86
N ASN A 102 -0.07 -12.79 -8.30
CA ASN A 102 -0.30 -14.13 -7.71
C ASN A 102 -0.58 -14.08 -6.20
N LYS A 103 -1.36 -13.09 -5.75
CA LYS A 103 -1.78 -12.98 -4.35
C LYS A 103 -3.29 -12.95 -4.25
N ASN A 104 -3.82 -13.95 -3.55
CA ASN A 104 -5.21 -13.98 -3.15
C ASN A 104 -5.34 -13.24 -1.83
N CYS A 105 -6.12 -12.17 -1.85
CA CYS A 105 -6.51 -11.44 -0.66
C CYS A 105 -7.96 -10.99 -0.87
N LYS A 106 -8.83 -11.33 0.05
CA LYS A 106 -10.19 -10.79 0.05
C LYS A 106 -10.12 -9.29 0.28
N VAL A 107 -10.80 -8.51 -0.56
CA VAL A 107 -10.75 -7.05 -0.48
C VAL A 107 -12.16 -6.50 -0.34
N PHE A 108 -12.35 -5.65 0.65
CA PHE A 108 -13.56 -4.86 0.86
C PHE A 108 -13.27 -3.41 0.48
N THR A 109 -14.06 -2.83 -0.42
CA THR A 109 -13.88 -1.46 -0.89
C THR A 109 -15.08 -0.61 -0.52
N TYR A 110 -14.82 0.65 -0.15
CA TYR A 110 -15.81 1.63 0.26
C TYR A 110 -15.52 2.99 -0.39
N ASP A 111 -16.55 3.65 -0.89
CA ASP A 111 -16.44 5.03 -1.39
C ASP A 111 -16.17 5.99 -0.22
N SER A 112 -16.86 5.81 0.91
CA SER A 112 -16.63 6.52 2.16
C SER A 112 -16.90 5.64 3.35
N ILE A 113 -16.09 5.78 4.40
CA ILE A 113 -16.25 5.06 5.66
C ILE A 113 -15.71 5.91 6.81
N ASP A 114 -16.07 5.58 8.05
CA ASP A 114 -15.50 6.21 9.24
C ASP A 114 -13.97 6.04 9.30
N SER A 115 -13.50 4.78 9.30
CA SER A 115 -12.08 4.41 9.29
C SER A 115 -11.93 3.00 8.74
N THR A 116 -10.91 2.78 7.89
CA THR A 116 -10.58 1.44 7.38
C THR A 116 -10.20 0.47 8.50
N ASN A 117 -9.51 0.95 9.57
CA ASN A 117 -9.22 0.11 10.75
C ASN A 117 -10.51 -0.26 11.48
N SER A 118 -11.44 0.70 11.69
CA SER A 118 -12.71 0.41 12.35
C SER A 118 -13.59 -0.54 11.53
N ALA A 119 -13.58 -0.41 10.20
CA ALA A 119 -14.27 -1.34 9.31
C ALA A 119 -13.66 -2.75 9.38
N ALA A 120 -12.34 -2.86 9.39
CA ALA A 120 -11.63 -4.13 9.54
C ALA A 120 -11.98 -4.80 10.88
N GLU A 121 -12.04 -4.02 11.96
CA GLU A 121 -12.45 -4.52 13.29
C GLU A 121 -13.88 -5.06 13.29
N ARG A 122 -14.84 -4.34 12.67
CA ARG A 122 -16.23 -4.81 12.53
C ARG A 122 -16.33 -6.11 11.71
N LEU A 123 -15.56 -6.23 10.63
CA LEU A 123 -15.51 -7.45 9.82
C LEU A 123 -14.94 -8.63 10.63
N LEU A 124 -13.87 -8.43 11.41
CA LEU A 124 -13.34 -9.45 12.31
C LEU A 124 -14.36 -9.85 13.39
N ALA A 125 -15.08 -8.88 13.94
CA ALA A 125 -16.13 -9.13 14.94
C ALA A 125 -17.33 -9.90 14.34
N SER A 126 -17.63 -9.70 13.04
CA SER A 126 -18.66 -10.44 12.32
C SER A 126 -18.24 -11.85 11.86
N GLY A 127 -17.01 -12.29 12.18
CA GLY A 127 -16.52 -13.64 11.90
C GLY A 127 -15.63 -13.76 10.66
N GLU A 128 -15.24 -12.65 10.02
CA GLU A 128 -14.30 -12.72 8.89
C GLU A 128 -12.95 -13.26 9.36
N SER A 129 -12.38 -14.23 8.63
CA SER A 129 -11.24 -15.01 9.11
C SER A 129 -9.87 -14.33 8.87
N GLY A 130 -9.74 -13.46 7.86
CA GLY A 130 -8.43 -12.92 7.46
C GLY A 130 -7.45 -13.96 6.86
N PRO A 131 -6.35 -13.53 6.20
CA PRO A 131 -6.08 -12.13 5.95
C PRO A 131 -7.04 -11.52 4.93
N PHE A 132 -7.48 -10.29 5.19
CA PHE A 132 -8.26 -9.51 4.23
C PHE A 132 -7.85 -8.03 4.27
N ALA A 133 -8.11 -7.32 3.18
CA ALA A 133 -7.86 -5.90 3.06
C ALA A 133 -9.16 -5.09 3.06
N VAL A 134 -9.13 -3.91 3.67
CA VAL A 134 -10.17 -2.88 3.60
C VAL A 134 -9.55 -1.66 2.95
N VAL A 135 -10.14 -1.18 1.86
CA VAL A 135 -9.70 0.04 1.14
C VAL A 135 -10.86 1.01 1.06
N ALA A 136 -10.59 2.29 1.24
CA ALA A 136 -11.60 3.34 1.10
C ALA A 136 -11.05 4.52 0.30
N ASP A 137 -11.93 5.18 -0.47
CA ASP A 137 -11.59 6.41 -1.17
C ASP A 137 -11.54 7.60 -0.22
N LYS A 138 -12.37 7.56 0.84
CA LYS A 138 -12.47 8.60 1.85
C LYS A 138 -12.68 8.01 3.24
N GLN A 139 -12.08 8.66 4.25
CA GLN A 139 -12.37 8.39 5.65
C GLN A 139 -12.95 9.65 6.32
N ASP A 140 -14.13 9.52 6.96
CA ASP A 140 -14.74 10.65 7.68
C ASP A 140 -14.10 10.86 9.06
N ASN A 141 -13.60 9.78 9.69
CA ASN A 141 -12.93 9.78 10.99
C ASN A 141 -11.63 8.96 10.96
N GLY A 142 -10.77 9.22 9.95
CA GLY A 142 -9.47 8.57 9.84
C GLY A 142 -8.66 8.74 11.13
N ARG A 143 -8.04 7.63 11.59
CA ARG A 143 -7.32 7.59 12.87
C ARG A 143 -5.80 7.55 12.68
N GLY A 144 -5.10 8.24 13.58
CA GLY A 144 -3.67 8.14 13.79
C GLY A 144 -3.36 7.71 15.22
N ARG A 145 -2.09 7.61 15.57
CA ARG A 145 -1.64 7.28 16.94
C ARG A 145 -2.04 8.38 17.93
N LEU A 146 -2.17 7.98 19.20
CA LEU A 146 -2.44 8.88 20.33
C LEU A 146 -3.70 9.76 20.12
N GLY A 147 -4.76 9.20 19.49
CA GLY A 147 -6.01 9.91 19.26
C GLY A 147 -5.96 10.97 18.15
N LYS A 148 -4.85 11.10 17.43
CA LYS A 148 -4.73 12.04 16.30
C LYS A 148 -5.62 11.61 15.13
N LYS A 149 -6.10 12.59 14.38
CA LYS A 149 -6.86 12.35 13.16
C LYS A 149 -5.93 12.22 11.96
N TRP A 150 -6.24 11.28 11.07
CA TRP A 150 -5.68 11.23 9.73
C TRP A 150 -6.54 12.05 8.78
N HIS A 151 -5.97 13.05 8.13
CA HIS A 151 -6.70 13.88 7.18
C HIS A 151 -6.95 13.13 5.88
N SER A 152 -8.21 12.98 5.52
CA SER A 152 -8.67 12.32 4.29
C SER A 152 -9.46 13.34 3.46
N PRO A 153 -8.83 14.04 2.50
CA PRO A 153 -9.55 14.99 1.67
C PRO A 153 -10.58 14.28 0.78
N PRO A 154 -11.67 14.98 0.40
CA PRO A 154 -12.77 14.38 -0.36
C PRO A 154 -12.44 14.06 -1.82
N GLN A 155 -11.23 14.37 -2.28
CA GLN A 155 -10.81 14.13 -3.65
C GLN A 155 -10.01 12.82 -3.70
N ASN A 156 -10.39 11.94 -4.61
CA ASN A 156 -9.73 10.68 -4.91
C ASN A 156 -8.24 10.90 -5.21
N GLY A 157 -7.38 10.06 -4.73
CA GLY A 157 -5.98 10.16 -5.05
C GLY A 157 -5.03 9.79 -3.93
N ASN A 158 -5.54 9.36 -2.78
CA ASN A 158 -4.74 8.82 -1.68
C ASN A 158 -5.11 7.37 -1.39
N LEU A 159 -4.24 6.66 -0.71
CA LEU A 159 -4.51 5.31 -0.23
C LEU A 159 -4.89 5.35 1.25
N TYR A 160 -6.03 4.77 1.57
CA TYR A 160 -6.45 4.42 2.92
C TYR A 160 -6.72 2.93 2.94
N LEU A 161 -5.81 2.19 3.57
CA LEU A 161 -5.77 0.74 3.56
C LEU A 161 -5.66 0.22 4.98
N SER A 162 -6.40 -0.83 5.30
CA SER A 162 -6.16 -1.66 6.48
C SER A 162 -6.09 -3.12 6.06
N VAL A 163 -5.09 -3.86 6.53
CA VAL A 163 -5.02 -5.31 6.36
C VAL A 163 -5.19 -5.96 7.72
N ALA A 164 -6.14 -6.88 7.80
CA ALA A 164 -6.50 -7.56 9.04
C ALA A 164 -6.02 -9.01 9.02
N PHE A 165 -5.55 -9.47 10.18
CA PHE A 165 -4.99 -10.79 10.38
C PHE A 165 -5.56 -11.42 11.66
N ARG A 166 -5.56 -12.76 11.70
CA ARG A 166 -5.70 -13.54 12.93
C ARG A 166 -4.42 -14.35 13.15
N PRO A 167 -3.39 -13.72 13.72
CA PRO A 167 -2.11 -14.38 13.90
C PRO A 167 -2.20 -15.42 15.02
N ASN A 168 -1.48 -16.53 14.85
CA ASN A 168 -1.23 -17.49 15.90
C ASN A 168 0.24 -17.37 16.36
N ILE A 169 0.56 -16.19 16.91
CA ILE A 169 1.92 -15.86 17.37
C ILE A 169 1.86 -15.09 18.68
N ASP A 170 2.93 -15.17 19.45
CA ASP A 170 3.13 -14.43 20.69
C ASP A 170 3.11 -12.90 20.46
N ALA A 171 2.50 -12.17 21.38
CA ALA A 171 2.40 -10.71 21.32
C ALA A 171 3.77 -10.00 21.29
N THR A 172 4.83 -10.61 21.84
CA THR A 172 6.19 -10.06 21.82
C THR A 172 6.74 -9.91 20.42
N ARG A 173 6.32 -10.78 19.49
CA ARG A 173 6.73 -10.72 18.07
C ARG A 173 6.13 -9.51 17.34
N LEU A 174 5.04 -8.93 17.84
CA LEU A 174 4.40 -7.76 17.25
C LEU A 174 5.16 -6.45 17.42
N ARG A 175 6.05 -6.37 18.41
CA ARG A 175 6.80 -5.12 18.67
C ARG A 175 7.56 -4.63 17.43
N MET A 176 8.12 -5.56 16.67
CA MET A 176 8.90 -5.27 15.47
C MET A 176 8.04 -5.24 14.19
N PHE A 177 6.80 -5.68 14.26
CA PHE A 177 5.91 -5.81 13.09
C PHE A 177 5.76 -4.47 12.34
N THR A 178 5.34 -3.40 13.04
CA THR A 178 5.12 -2.09 12.42
C THR A 178 6.40 -1.54 11.77
N LEU A 179 7.55 -1.72 12.42
CA LEU A 179 8.83 -1.26 11.89
C LEU A 179 9.22 -2.04 10.64
N TRP A 180 9.02 -3.36 10.66
CA TRP A 180 9.31 -4.21 9.50
C TRP A 180 8.41 -3.89 8.32
N GLN A 181 7.10 -3.72 8.56
CA GLN A 181 6.17 -3.24 7.54
C GLN A 181 6.63 -1.91 6.93
N GLY A 182 7.02 -0.97 7.78
CA GLY A 182 7.55 0.33 7.35
C GLY A 182 8.78 0.19 6.47
N ILE A 183 9.75 -0.65 6.85
CA ILE A 183 10.97 -0.92 6.08
C ILE A 183 10.62 -1.48 4.69
N CYS A 184 9.76 -2.50 4.63
CA CYS A 184 9.38 -3.14 3.37
C CYS A 184 8.64 -2.18 2.43
N ILE A 185 7.69 -1.39 2.96
CA ILE A 185 6.94 -0.40 2.20
C ILE A 185 7.86 0.75 1.74
N CYS A 186 8.74 1.24 2.62
CA CYS A 186 9.67 2.32 2.28
C CYS A 186 10.63 1.92 1.16
N ASN A 187 11.23 0.72 1.24
CA ASN A 187 12.08 0.17 0.17
C ASN A 187 11.33 0.06 -1.16
N TYR A 188 10.07 -0.40 -1.12
CA TYR A 188 9.24 -0.45 -2.32
C TYR A 188 8.99 0.94 -2.91
N LEU A 189 8.64 1.93 -2.08
CA LEU A 189 8.40 3.30 -2.52
C LEU A 189 9.67 3.95 -3.10
N GLN A 190 10.84 3.71 -2.50
CA GLN A 190 12.13 4.15 -3.06
C GLN A 190 12.37 3.55 -4.44
N SER A 191 12.17 2.24 -4.59
CA SER A 191 12.34 1.55 -5.89
C SER A 191 11.33 2.03 -6.93
N TYR A 192 10.06 2.14 -6.55
CA TYR A 192 8.97 2.58 -7.42
C TYR A 192 9.17 4.01 -7.93
N THR A 193 9.57 4.91 -7.03
CA THR A 193 9.80 6.32 -7.35
C THR A 193 11.21 6.60 -7.87
N LYS A 194 12.13 5.65 -7.77
CA LYS A 194 13.58 5.85 -7.98
C LYS A 194 14.13 7.01 -7.14
N ASN A 195 13.65 7.14 -5.91
CA ASN A 195 14.01 8.23 -5.00
C ASN A 195 14.36 7.71 -3.60
N ASN A 196 15.66 7.75 -3.28
CA ASN A 196 16.20 7.29 -2.00
C ASN A 196 16.02 8.30 -0.84
N GLU A 197 15.43 9.47 -1.09
CA GLU A 197 15.11 10.44 -0.03
C GLU A 197 13.81 10.12 0.73
N ILE A 198 13.08 9.08 0.29
CA ILE A 198 11.94 8.55 1.04
C ILE A 198 12.51 7.74 2.21
N LEU A 199 12.23 8.17 3.43
CA LEU A 199 12.83 7.64 4.65
C LEU A 199 11.75 7.33 5.69
N LEU A 200 12.16 6.64 6.75
CA LEU A 200 11.32 6.33 7.90
C LEU A 200 11.58 7.31 9.05
N LYS A 201 10.52 7.87 9.61
CA LYS A 201 10.56 8.62 10.84
C LYS A 201 9.91 7.78 11.94
N TRP A 202 10.71 7.48 12.98
CA TRP A 202 10.21 6.71 14.13
C TRP A 202 9.01 7.40 14.78
N PRO A 203 8.00 6.63 15.21
CA PRO A 203 7.94 5.18 15.14
C PRO A 203 7.23 4.63 13.89
N ASN A 204 6.50 5.43 13.10
CA ASN A 204 5.49 4.92 12.17
C ASN A 204 5.20 5.81 10.96
N ASP A 205 6.08 6.77 10.65
CA ASP A 205 5.87 7.68 9.53
C ASP A 205 6.85 7.40 8.38
N ILE A 206 6.36 7.54 7.15
CA ILE A 206 7.18 7.64 5.96
C ILE A 206 7.28 9.12 5.60
N VAL A 207 8.50 9.59 5.43
CA VAL A 207 8.78 11.01 5.19
C VAL A 207 9.68 11.20 3.97
N ILE A 208 9.63 12.38 3.37
CA ILE A 208 10.58 12.87 2.37
C ILE A 208 10.89 14.34 2.65
N LYS A 209 12.18 14.69 2.74
CA LYS A 209 12.63 16.07 3.06
C LYS A 209 11.94 16.63 4.32
N GLY A 210 11.79 15.79 5.34
CA GLY A 210 11.12 16.14 6.60
C GLY A 210 9.59 16.21 6.56
N LYS A 211 8.95 16.11 5.40
CA LYS A 211 7.49 16.13 5.24
C LYS A 211 6.89 14.73 5.21
N LYS A 212 5.75 14.56 5.85
CA LYS A 212 5.05 13.28 5.94
C LYS A 212 4.41 12.91 4.60
N LEU A 213 4.81 11.78 4.05
CA LEU A 213 4.28 11.16 2.85
C LEU A 213 3.22 10.11 3.19
N GLY A 214 3.45 9.32 4.25
CA GLY A 214 2.56 8.25 4.70
C GLY A 214 2.69 8.00 6.19
N GLY A 215 1.77 7.19 6.73
CA GLY A 215 1.78 6.81 8.13
C GLY A 215 1.12 5.46 8.36
N MET A 216 1.57 4.76 9.38
CA MET A 216 1.11 3.44 9.78
C MET A 216 0.43 3.47 11.14
N LEU A 217 -0.60 2.64 11.32
CA LEU A 217 -1.28 2.46 12.58
C LEU A 217 -1.57 0.98 12.79
N THR A 218 -0.81 0.34 13.66
CA THR A 218 -1.07 -1.06 14.05
C THR A 218 -1.95 -1.08 15.30
N GLU A 219 -3.05 -1.79 15.24
CA GLU A 219 -3.96 -2.04 16.37
C GLU A 219 -4.11 -3.55 16.54
N ALA A 220 -4.11 -4.01 17.79
CA ALA A 220 -4.24 -5.43 18.11
C ALA A 220 -5.22 -5.62 19.28
N SER A 221 -5.98 -6.68 19.24
CA SER A 221 -6.69 -7.21 20.39
C SER A 221 -5.90 -8.39 20.96
N ILE A 222 -5.59 -8.32 22.23
CA ILE A 222 -4.81 -9.33 22.94
C ILE A 222 -5.70 -9.91 24.04
N ASP A 223 -5.75 -11.25 24.14
CA ASP A 223 -6.45 -11.99 25.17
C ASP A 223 -5.43 -12.86 25.90
N PHE A 224 -5.19 -12.57 27.18
CA PHE A 224 -4.06 -13.10 27.95
C PHE A 224 -2.72 -12.82 27.23
N GLU A 225 -2.09 -13.84 26.67
CA GLU A 225 -0.82 -13.71 25.93
C GLU A 225 -1.00 -13.86 24.41
N ASN A 226 -2.21 -14.18 23.95
CA ASN A 226 -2.49 -14.45 22.55
C ASN A 226 -3.11 -13.26 21.83
N ILE A 227 -2.70 -13.07 20.59
CA ILE A 227 -3.27 -12.05 19.73
C ILE A 227 -4.54 -12.60 19.08
N ARG A 228 -5.70 -12.04 19.43
CA ARG A 228 -6.97 -12.40 18.80
C ARG A 228 -7.05 -11.93 17.36
N TYR A 229 -6.60 -10.71 17.13
CA TYR A 229 -6.47 -10.14 15.80
C TYR A 229 -5.46 -9.00 15.77
N LEU A 230 -4.97 -8.73 14.58
CA LEU A 230 -4.06 -7.65 14.26
C LEU A 230 -4.59 -6.89 13.04
N ILE A 231 -4.64 -5.56 13.14
CA ILE A 231 -5.03 -4.67 12.05
C ILE A 231 -3.87 -3.73 11.76
N PHE A 232 -3.36 -3.76 10.54
CA PHE A 232 -2.32 -2.84 10.07
C PHE A 232 -2.96 -1.81 9.15
N GLY A 233 -3.14 -0.59 9.64
CA GLY A 233 -3.59 0.56 8.88
C GLY A 233 -2.43 1.28 8.22
N PHE A 234 -2.60 1.65 6.94
CA PHE A 234 -1.63 2.41 6.18
C PHE A 234 -2.31 3.52 5.37
N GLY A 235 -1.90 4.76 5.62
CA GLY A 235 -2.28 5.93 4.85
C GLY A 235 -1.12 6.43 4.01
N LEU A 236 -1.33 6.67 2.70
CA LEU A 236 -0.31 7.20 1.80
C LEU A 236 -0.91 8.32 0.94
N ASN A 237 -0.27 9.48 0.95
CA ASN A 237 -0.61 10.58 0.06
C ASN A 237 -0.02 10.29 -1.34
N ILE A 238 -0.87 10.07 -2.34
CA ILE A 238 -0.44 9.66 -3.68
C ILE A 238 -0.60 10.81 -4.67
N ASN A 239 -1.82 11.01 -5.18
CA ASN A 239 -2.14 11.97 -6.25
C ASN A 239 -2.79 13.27 -5.74
N SER A 240 -2.96 13.43 -4.43
CA SER A 240 -3.52 14.65 -3.87
C SER A 240 -2.54 15.82 -3.95
N LYS A 241 -2.98 16.94 -4.44
CA LYS A 241 -2.23 18.19 -4.39
C LYS A 241 -2.30 18.76 -2.98
N ILE A 242 -1.16 18.92 -2.33
CA ILE A 242 -1.07 19.41 -0.94
C ILE A 242 -1.61 20.84 -0.80
N THR A 243 -1.67 21.61 -1.90
CA THR A 243 -2.31 22.92 -1.92
C THR A 243 -3.78 22.92 -1.49
N ASN A 244 -4.46 21.78 -1.60
CA ASN A 244 -5.86 21.60 -1.20
C ASN A 244 -6.05 21.22 0.28
N TYR A 245 -4.96 21.02 1.03
CA TYR A 245 -5.00 20.62 2.44
C TYR A 245 -5.14 21.84 3.36
N PRO A 246 -5.61 21.65 4.60
CA PRO A 246 -5.58 22.69 5.64
C PRO A 246 -4.16 23.23 5.85
N GLN A 247 -4.05 24.52 6.20
CA GLN A 247 -2.76 25.20 6.33
C GLN A 247 -1.80 24.53 7.34
N SER A 248 -2.36 23.97 8.42
CA SER A 248 -1.59 23.20 9.40
C SER A 248 -0.94 21.93 8.82
N ILE A 249 -1.59 21.31 7.85
CA ILE A 249 -1.11 20.07 7.21
C ILE A 249 -0.17 20.37 6.04
N LYS A 250 -0.40 21.46 5.28
CA LYS A 250 0.46 21.86 4.14
C LYS A 250 1.94 21.96 4.51
N LYS A 251 2.22 22.43 5.75
CA LYS A 251 3.58 22.65 6.22
C LYS A 251 4.34 21.33 6.48
N ILE A 252 3.62 20.27 6.85
CA ILE A 252 4.19 19.02 7.37
C ILE A 252 3.95 17.81 6.49
N ALA A 253 3.11 17.90 5.45
CA ALA A 253 2.77 16.80 4.56
C ALA A 253 3.27 17.04 3.13
N THR A 254 3.40 15.94 2.39
CA THR A 254 3.65 15.88 0.95
C THR A 254 2.92 14.68 0.34
N SER A 255 2.98 14.52 -0.99
CA SER A 255 2.40 13.41 -1.73
C SER A 255 3.35 12.93 -2.83
N LEU A 256 3.12 11.73 -3.37
CA LEU A 256 3.97 11.19 -4.44
C LEU A 256 3.93 12.05 -5.71
N ILE A 257 2.77 12.62 -6.06
CA ILE A 257 2.65 13.52 -7.23
C ILE A 257 3.48 14.80 -7.05
N GLU A 258 3.62 15.30 -5.80
CA GLU A 258 4.50 16.46 -5.53
C GLU A 258 5.98 16.11 -5.69
N VAL A 259 6.34 14.85 -5.44
CA VAL A 259 7.70 14.33 -5.55
C VAL A 259 8.09 14.07 -7.01
N LYS A 260 7.21 13.38 -7.76
CA LYS A 260 7.50 12.90 -9.12
C LYS A 260 6.94 13.80 -10.22
N LYS A 261 6.00 14.68 -9.91
CA LYS A 261 5.29 15.55 -10.87
C LYS A 261 4.51 14.79 -11.95
N GLU A 262 4.13 13.55 -11.67
CA GLU A 262 3.32 12.68 -12.54
C GLU A 262 2.23 11.97 -11.74
N GLU A 263 1.09 11.67 -12.37
CA GLU A 263 0.02 10.89 -11.75
C GLU A 263 0.46 9.43 -11.59
N HIS A 264 0.13 8.85 -10.45
CA HIS A 264 0.46 7.46 -10.12
C HIS A 264 -0.77 6.57 -10.27
N ARG A 265 -0.55 5.33 -10.72
CA ARG A 265 -1.60 4.30 -10.84
C ARG A 265 -1.94 3.75 -9.46
N ILE A 266 -2.97 4.31 -8.84
CA ILE A 266 -3.35 4.01 -7.45
C ILE A 266 -3.66 2.52 -7.24
N HIS A 267 -4.31 1.84 -8.20
CA HIS A 267 -4.66 0.42 -8.10
C HIS A 267 -3.42 -0.48 -8.11
N GLU A 268 -2.45 -0.18 -8.98
CA GLU A 268 -1.17 -0.89 -9.04
C GLU A 268 -0.38 -0.72 -7.74
N LEU A 269 -0.26 0.52 -7.24
CA LEU A 269 0.39 0.83 -5.96
C LEU A 269 -0.29 0.09 -4.81
N THR A 270 -1.61 0.16 -4.74
CA THR A 270 -2.39 -0.50 -3.68
C THR A 270 -2.18 -2.01 -3.69
N ALA A 271 -2.26 -2.65 -4.86
CA ALA A 271 -2.06 -4.10 -4.98
C ALA A 271 -0.64 -4.52 -4.56
N ASN A 272 0.39 -3.77 -4.97
CA ASN A 272 1.77 -4.05 -4.57
C ASN A 272 1.96 -3.86 -3.05
N ILE A 273 1.38 -2.81 -2.47
CA ILE A 273 1.45 -2.57 -1.02
C ILE A 273 0.75 -3.68 -0.25
N ILE A 274 -0.45 -4.12 -0.67
CA ILE A 274 -1.14 -5.28 -0.07
C ILE A 274 -0.24 -6.52 -0.13
N LYS A 275 0.36 -6.82 -1.29
CA LYS A 275 1.29 -7.94 -1.45
C LYS A 275 2.47 -7.85 -0.47
N ILE A 276 3.07 -6.68 -0.34
CA ILE A 276 4.20 -6.43 0.58
C ILE A 276 3.78 -6.67 2.02
N ILE A 277 2.62 -6.13 2.42
CA ILE A 277 2.08 -6.30 3.78
C ILE A 277 1.87 -7.79 4.10
N LEU A 278 1.32 -8.56 3.17
CA LEU A 278 1.09 -9.99 3.35
C LEU A 278 2.41 -10.77 3.46
N LEU A 279 3.39 -10.49 2.59
CA LEU A 279 4.69 -11.17 2.61
C LEU A 279 5.50 -10.84 3.86
N SER A 280 5.54 -9.57 4.25
CA SER A 280 6.25 -9.15 5.46
C SER A 280 5.55 -9.61 6.76
N TYR A 281 4.24 -9.84 6.72
CA TYR A 281 3.52 -10.51 7.81
C TYR A 281 3.97 -11.98 7.94
N ASP A 282 4.03 -12.72 6.82
CA ASP A 282 4.51 -14.11 6.81
C ASP A 282 5.92 -14.21 7.41
N GLU A 283 6.85 -13.32 6.99
CA GLU A 283 8.20 -13.24 7.56
C GLU A 283 8.22 -12.96 9.07
N CYS A 284 7.31 -12.11 9.57
CA CYS A 284 7.19 -11.86 11.02
C CYS A 284 6.69 -13.10 11.78
N CYS A 285 5.74 -13.85 11.21
CA CYS A 285 5.23 -15.08 11.81
C CYS A 285 6.30 -16.18 11.87
N GLU A 286 7.14 -16.28 10.86
CA GLU A 286 8.27 -17.22 10.81
C GLU A 286 9.40 -16.84 11.78
N GLY A 287 9.44 -15.63 12.27
CA GLY A 287 10.45 -15.12 13.20
C GLY A 287 11.55 -14.34 12.53
N ILE A 288 11.30 -13.07 12.31
CA ILE A 288 12.28 -12.19 11.67
C ILE A 288 13.49 -11.90 12.56
N ASN A 289 14.67 -11.92 11.97
CA ASN A 289 15.92 -11.60 12.67
C ASN A 289 15.97 -10.11 13.02
N GLN A 290 16.07 -9.80 14.32
CA GLN A 290 16.12 -8.43 14.85
C GLN A 290 17.30 -7.63 14.30
N ASN A 291 18.45 -8.25 14.05
CA ASN A 291 19.60 -7.58 13.43
C ASN A 291 19.28 -7.18 11.97
N LYS A 292 18.52 -8.01 11.21
CA LYS A 292 18.05 -7.66 9.87
C LYS A 292 17.21 -6.39 9.91
N ILE A 293 16.29 -6.28 10.88
CA ILE A 293 15.47 -5.07 11.05
C ILE A 293 16.33 -3.85 11.37
N LYS A 294 17.22 -3.96 12.37
CA LYS A 294 18.11 -2.85 12.78
C LYS A 294 19.00 -2.35 11.64
N ILE A 295 19.60 -3.26 10.87
CA ILE A 295 20.44 -2.90 9.72
C ILE A 295 19.63 -2.14 8.65
N ASN A 296 18.44 -2.65 8.30
CA ASN A 296 17.61 -2.02 7.29
C ASN A 296 17.00 -0.70 7.78
N TRP A 297 16.60 -0.62 9.07
CA TRP A 297 16.15 0.62 9.67
C TRP A 297 17.22 1.70 9.58
N ASN A 298 18.46 1.40 9.97
CA ASN A 298 19.58 2.35 9.98
C ASN A 298 19.88 2.96 8.60
N LYS A 299 19.51 2.28 7.51
CA LYS A 299 19.65 2.80 6.13
C LYS A 299 18.54 3.79 5.79
N LEU A 300 17.37 3.65 6.42
CA LEU A 300 16.16 4.39 6.10
C LEU A 300 15.81 5.44 7.18
N ASP A 301 16.57 5.53 8.25
CA ASP A 301 16.26 6.36 9.41
C ASP A 301 16.43 7.85 9.12
N ALA A 302 15.31 8.57 9.05
CA ALA A 302 15.27 10.01 8.84
C ALA A 302 15.82 10.82 10.04
N LEU A 303 15.93 10.21 11.22
CA LEU A 303 16.33 10.86 12.46
C LEU A 303 17.79 10.63 12.85
N LYS A 304 18.48 9.68 12.21
CA LYS A 304 19.81 9.24 12.60
C LYS A 304 20.80 10.42 12.69
N ASN A 305 21.46 10.54 13.85
CA ASN A 305 22.42 11.59 14.19
C ASN A 305 21.84 13.01 14.17
N LYS A 306 20.52 13.16 14.24
CA LYS A 306 19.85 14.46 14.31
C LYS A 306 19.43 14.78 15.73
N ASP A 307 19.46 16.08 16.06
CA ASP A 307 18.88 16.57 17.30
C ASP A 307 17.35 16.56 17.17
N ILE A 308 16.70 15.94 18.14
CA ILE A 308 15.28 15.73 18.15
C ILE A 308 14.64 16.24 19.45
N SER A 309 13.34 16.55 19.34
CA SER A 309 12.47 16.70 20.50
C SER A 309 11.42 15.58 20.47
N LEU A 310 11.42 14.72 21.48
CA LEU A 310 10.49 13.61 21.66
C LEU A 310 9.47 13.95 22.74
N SER A 311 8.18 13.92 22.41
CA SER A 311 7.09 14.02 23.38
C SER A 311 6.76 12.63 23.93
N VAL A 312 6.80 12.46 25.26
CA VAL A 312 6.45 11.23 25.99
C VAL A 312 5.50 11.60 27.12
N GLY A 313 4.21 11.31 26.93
CA GLY A 313 3.19 11.78 27.87
C GLY A 313 3.15 13.30 27.95
N LYS A 314 3.43 13.87 29.12
CA LYS A 314 3.51 15.33 29.35
C LYS A 314 4.90 15.92 29.16
N ASP A 315 5.91 15.07 29.04
CA ASP A 315 7.31 15.48 29.01
C ASP A 315 7.81 15.67 27.58
N THR A 316 8.74 16.61 27.39
CA THR A 316 9.50 16.79 26.16
C THR A 316 10.98 16.51 26.42
N ILE A 317 11.48 15.50 25.74
CA ILE A 317 12.84 14.99 25.84
C ILE A 317 13.64 15.51 24.66
N LYS A 318 14.80 16.12 24.90
CA LYS A 318 15.70 16.61 23.86
C LYS A 318 17.01 15.84 23.88
N GLY A 319 17.54 15.53 22.69
CA GLY A 319 18.83 14.87 22.52
C GLY A 319 19.03 14.42 21.10
N THR A 320 20.13 13.74 20.82
CA THR A 320 20.50 13.25 19.49
C THR A 320 20.00 11.83 19.29
N ALA A 321 19.27 11.59 18.18
CA ALA A 321 18.76 10.25 17.84
C ALA A 321 19.89 9.34 17.36
N MET A 322 20.02 8.17 17.99
CA MET A 322 21.09 7.19 17.74
C MET A 322 20.57 5.90 17.09
N GLY A 323 19.44 6.01 16.35
CA GLY A 323 18.78 4.86 15.73
C GLY A 323 17.92 4.08 16.72
N ILE A 324 17.63 2.82 16.41
CA ILE A 324 16.80 1.94 17.26
C ILE A 324 17.63 0.87 17.96
N ASP A 325 17.12 0.37 19.08
CA ASP A 325 17.66 -0.82 19.75
C ASP A 325 17.12 -2.12 19.11
N HIS A 326 17.45 -3.26 19.72
CA HIS A 326 17.03 -4.60 19.28
C HIS A 326 15.53 -4.87 19.43
N SER A 327 14.84 -4.08 20.27
CA SER A 327 13.38 -4.18 20.49
C SER A 327 12.58 -3.12 19.73
N GLY A 328 13.25 -2.28 18.90
CA GLY A 328 12.63 -1.22 18.11
C GLY A 328 12.43 0.10 18.85
N GLY A 329 12.94 0.24 20.06
CA GLY A 329 12.94 1.48 20.82
C GLY A 329 13.91 2.51 20.26
N LEU A 330 13.51 3.78 20.24
CA LEU A 330 14.35 4.89 19.79
C LEU A 330 15.41 5.21 20.85
N LYS A 331 16.68 5.18 20.47
CA LYS A 331 17.80 5.55 21.32
C LYS A 331 18.10 7.03 21.20
N ILE A 332 18.17 7.72 22.33
CA ILE A 332 18.49 9.16 22.40
C ILE A 332 19.71 9.33 23.28
N LYS A 333 20.73 10.04 22.75
CA LYS A 333 21.90 10.48 23.48
C LYS A 333 21.67 11.90 23.99
N PHE A 334 21.77 12.08 25.31
CA PHE A 334 21.65 13.38 25.97
C PHE A 334 22.97 14.18 25.91
N SER A 335 22.90 15.48 26.20
CA SER A 335 24.06 16.34 26.32
C SER A 335 25.04 15.89 27.42
N SER A 336 24.55 15.19 28.44
CA SER A 336 25.36 14.54 29.48
C SER A 336 26.20 13.37 28.97
N GLY A 337 25.95 12.89 27.73
CA GLY A 337 26.53 11.66 27.20
C GLY A 337 25.74 10.41 27.52
N GLU A 338 24.73 10.46 28.40
CA GLU A 338 23.84 9.36 28.74
C GLU A 338 23.02 8.91 27.53
N LEU A 339 22.83 7.60 27.39
CA LEU A 339 21.99 7.00 26.33
C LEU A 339 20.77 6.35 26.95
N LYS A 340 19.58 6.80 26.54
CA LYS A 340 18.29 6.18 26.92
C LYS A 340 17.50 5.67 25.72
N THR A 341 16.70 4.61 25.94
CA THR A 341 15.81 4.01 24.94
C THR A 341 14.35 4.30 25.27
N PHE A 342 13.57 4.71 24.27
CA PHE A 342 12.16 5.04 24.38
C PHE A 342 11.34 4.14 23.46
N HIS A 343 10.32 3.46 24.00
CA HIS A 343 9.45 2.56 23.27
C HIS A 343 8.13 3.21 22.83
N SER A 344 7.82 4.38 23.36
CA SER A 344 6.64 5.18 23.01
C SER A 344 7.00 6.66 22.95
N GLY A 345 6.19 7.43 22.23
CA GLY A 345 6.36 8.85 22.06
C GLY A 345 6.14 9.32 20.64
N GLU A 346 6.32 10.61 20.45
CA GLU A 346 6.23 11.27 19.14
C GLU A 346 7.37 12.25 18.94
N VAL A 347 8.09 12.12 17.83
CA VAL A 347 9.13 13.09 17.46
C VAL A 347 8.44 14.32 16.87
N ILE A 348 8.43 15.43 17.63
CA ILE A 348 7.74 16.67 17.28
C ILE A 348 8.60 17.63 16.46
N SER A 349 9.92 17.55 16.59
CA SER A 349 10.88 18.30 15.76
C SER A 349 12.17 17.54 15.57
N PHE A 350 12.87 17.77 14.47
CA PHE A 350 14.22 17.27 14.18
C PHE A 350 14.91 18.19 13.17
N ASN A 351 16.23 18.36 13.32
CA ASN A 351 17.08 19.22 12.46
C ASN A 351 18.08 18.37 11.69
#